data_0b94b658fa01cdcc5bb1a9c8a564f7b5
#
_entry.id   0b94b658fa01cdcc5bb1a9c8a564f7b5
#
_cell.length_a   1.000
_cell.length_b   1.000
_cell.length_c   1.000
_cell.angle_alpha   90.00
_cell.angle_beta   90.00
_cell.angle_gamma   90.00
#
_symmetry.space_group_name_H-M   'P 1'
#
loop_
_entity.id
_entity.type
_entity.pdbx_description
1 polymer ?
#
loop_
_entity_poly.entity_id
_entity_poly.type
_entity_poly.pdbx_seq_one_letter_code
_entity_poly.pdbx_strand_id
1 'polypeptide(L)'
;MSSNERLFSKEKLEEMQKQFLDLVLEALEKNDVETAKYWVKRMRPQQHLYYDSLLHGCTSLGTYIYKRLGEDALLEAMTGALRYFTDLAVTLRKTVTDAAGGGEEGLKAYIELMADLWRGHFGRWTIEEDDEKFTFTHDPCGSGGRLVDMGAYEGPYAYAKIKNASPMTWGEADVPLYCLHCAIANEILPLTVSGEGSQIWVHDTPCPKKPGDKCVHFIYKDPKMIPDRFYEKIGVPRTKRRMEVF
;
A
#
# COMPACT_ATOMS: atom_id res chain seq x y z
N MET A 1 -48.52 25.34 9.41
CA MET A 1 -47.19 25.68 8.88
C MET A 1 -46.99 24.92 7.59
N SER A 2 -47.31 25.59 6.50
CA SER A 2 -47.04 25.09 5.16
C SER A 2 -45.62 25.41 4.80
N SER A 3 -44.72 24.42 4.65
CA SER A 3 -43.54 24.62 3.84
C SER A 3 -43.16 23.34 3.20
N ASN A 4 -43.75 23.14 2.05
CA ASN A 4 -43.25 22.23 1.04
C ASN A 4 -42.14 22.93 0.22
N GLU A 5 -41.36 23.82 0.86
CA GLU A 5 -40.21 24.45 0.23
C GLU A 5 -39.07 23.42 0.24
N ARG A 6 -38.74 22.98 -0.96
CA ARG A 6 -37.58 22.12 -1.17
C ARG A 6 -36.30 22.89 -0.78
N LEU A 7 -35.43 22.27 0.04
CA LEU A 7 -34.15 22.86 0.44
C LEU A 7 -33.20 23.04 -0.75
N PHE A 8 -33.33 22.21 -1.77
CA PHE A 8 -32.49 22.25 -2.97
C PHE A 8 -33.31 22.25 -4.25
N SER A 9 -32.81 22.95 -5.28
CA SER A 9 -33.40 22.87 -6.63
C SER A 9 -33.16 21.48 -7.23
N LYS A 10 -33.90 21.17 -8.29
CA LYS A 10 -33.75 19.90 -9.01
C LYS A 10 -32.33 19.75 -9.60
N GLU A 11 -31.83 20.82 -10.20
CA GLU A 11 -30.50 20.89 -10.80
C GLU A 11 -29.41 20.65 -9.74
N LYS A 12 -29.60 21.22 -8.52
CA LYS A 12 -28.67 21.00 -7.43
C LYS A 12 -28.67 19.56 -6.93
N LEU A 13 -29.82 18.93 -6.87
CA LEU A 13 -29.92 17.52 -6.52
C LEU A 13 -29.27 16.62 -7.59
N GLU A 14 -29.43 16.94 -8.86
CA GLU A 14 -28.77 16.24 -9.97
C GLU A 14 -27.25 16.38 -9.91
N GLU A 15 -26.73 17.59 -9.63
CA GLU A 15 -25.29 17.83 -9.42
C GLU A 15 -24.77 16.97 -8.24
N MET A 16 -25.48 16.95 -7.12
CA MET A 16 -25.07 16.21 -5.91
C MET A 16 -25.01 14.68 -6.10
N GLN A 17 -25.66 14.15 -7.13
CA GLN A 17 -25.65 12.71 -7.46
C GLN A 17 -24.47 12.32 -8.35
N LYS A 18 -23.74 13.29 -8.92
CA LYS A 18 -22.60 13.01 -9.80
C LYS A 18 -21.33 12.71 -9.02
N GLN A 19 -20.47 11.87 -9.58
CA GLN A 19 -19.13 11.65 -9.06
C GLN A 19 -18.26 12.89 -9.27
N PHE A 20 -17.28 13.11 -8.40
CA PHE A 20 -16.36 14.24 -8.52
C PHE A 20 -15.63 14.28 -9.87
N LEU A 21 -15.21 13.12 -10.38
CA LEU A 21 -14.50 13.03 -11.65
C LEU A 21 -15.40 13.49 -12.82
N ASP A 22 -16.68 13.09 -12.82
CA ASP A 22 -17.62 13.50 -13.85
C ASP A 22 -17.81 15.02 -13.86
N LEU A 23 -17.93 15.63 -12.66
CA LEU A 23 -18.03 17.09 -12.51
C LEU A 23 -16.77 17.82 -13.01
N VAL A 24 -15.58 17.24 -12.79
CA VAL A 24 -14.32 17.78 -13.33
C VAL A 24 -14.31 17.71 -14.85
N LEU A 25 -14.65 16.56 -15.42
CA LEU A 25 -14.65 16.33 -16.87
C LEU A 25 -15.67 17.23 -17.57
N GLU A 26 -16.91 17.31 -17.05
CA GLU A 26 -17.93 18.22 -17.58
C GLU A 26 -17.50 19.71 -17.59
N ALA A 27 -16.77 20.13 -16.55
CA ALA A 27 -16.23 21.48 -16.49
C ALA A 27 -15.13 21.71 -17.54
N LEU A 28 -14.24 20.73 -17.72
CA LEU A 28 -13.18 20.79 -18.73
C LEU A 28 -13.73 20.79 -20.15
N GLU A 29 -14.76 19.98 -20.44
CA GLU A 29 -15.45 19.97 -21.73
C GLU A 29 -16.06 21.34 -22.09
N LYS A 30 -16.46 22.10 -21.06
CA LYS A 30 -16.96 23.48 -21.20
C LYS A 30 -15.86 24.56 -21.19
N ASN A 31 -14.58 24.15 -21.16
CA ASN A 31 -13.43 25.03 -20.95
C ASN A 31 -13.48 25.84 -19.63
N ASP A 32 -14.26 25.39 -18.64
CA ASP A 32 -14.35 26.01 -17.32
C ASP A 32 -13.31 25.43 -16.34
N VAL A 33 -12.09 25.91 -16.51
CA VAL A 33 -10.92 25.45 -15.72
C VAL A 33 -11.08 25.77 -14.22
N GLU A 34 -11.73 26.89 -13.87
CA GLU A 34 -11.89 27.26 -12.45
C GLU A 34 -12.89 26.34 -11.72
N THR A 35 -13.99 25.99 -12.37
CA THR A 35 -14.92 24.99 -11.83
C THR A 35 -14.27 23.59 -11.73
N ALA A 36 -13.46 23.19 -12.72
CA ALA A 36 -12.70 21.93 -12.63
C ALA A 36 -11.75 21.93 -11.45
N LYS A 37 -10.97 23.00 -11.24
CA LYS A 37 -10.09 23.15 -10.05
C LYS A 37 -10.87 23.11 -8.73
N TYR A 38 -12.06 23.74 -8.70
CA TYR A 38 -12.92 23.70 -7.51
C TYR A 38 -13.30 22.28 -7.15
N TRP A 39 -13.74 21.46 -8.10
CA TRP A 39 -14.12 20.09 -7.86
C TRP A 39 -12.92 19.20 -7.45
N VAL A 40 -11.76 19.36 -8.08
CA VAL A 40 -10.52 18.66 -7.69
C VAL A 40 -10.14 18.99 -6.24
N LYS A 41 -10.20 20.27 -5.85
CA LYS A 41 -9.91 20.68 -4.45
C LYS A 41 -10.89 20.08 -3.45
N ARG A 42 -12.16 19.88 -3.81
CA ARG A 42 -13.17 19.24 -2.96
C ARG A 42 -13.04 17.72 -2.92
N MET A 43 -12.65 17.10 -4.02
CA MET A 43 -12.45 15.66 -4.12
C MET A 43 -11.34 15.17 -3.18
N ARG A 44 -10.22 15.85 -3.15
CA ARG A 44 -9.01 15.41 -2.43
C ARG A 44 -9.23 15.13 -0.93
N PRO A 45 -9.85 16.00 -0.13
CA PRO A 45 -10.13 15.70 1.29
C PRO A 45 -11.05 14.48 1.47
N GLN A 46 -12.00 14.27 0.57
CA GLN A 46 -12.92 13.13 0.63
C GLN A 46 -12.19 11.81 0.35
N GLN A 47 -11.30 11.81 -0.64
CA GLN A 47 -10.44 10.64 -0.91
C GLN A 47 -9.53 10.31 0.27
N HIS A 48 -8.93 11.32 0.91
CA HIS A 48 -8.14 11.13 2.13
C HIS A 48 -8.97 10.54 3.26
N LEU A 49 -10.17 11.09 3.51
CA LEU A 49 -11.07 10.59 4.55
C LEU A 49 -11.45 9.12 4.31
N TYR A 50 -11.78 8.78 3.08
CA TYR A 50 -12.12 7.41 2.71
C TYR A 50 -10.93 6.46 2.89
N TYR A 51 -9.76 6.87 2.43
CA TYR A 51 -8.53 6.09 2.57
C TYR A 51 -8.14 5.90 4.05
N ASP A 52 -8.19 6.97 4.86
CA ASP A 52 -7.92 6.91 6.29
C ASP A 52 -8.93 5.98 7.01
N SER A 53 -10.21 6.03 6.63
CA SER A 53 -11.23 5.14 7.18
C SER A 53 -10.91 3.67 6.92
N LEU A 54 -10.39 3.34 5.73
CA LEU A 54 -9.94 1.99 5.40
C LEU A 54 -8.73 1.58 6.24
N LEU A 55 -7.71 2.44 6.36
CA LEU A 55 -6.53 2.19 7.19
C LEU A 55 -6.90 1.93 8.65
N HIS A 56 -7.72 2.80 9.22
CA HIS A 56 -8.19 2.67 10.59
C HIS A 56 -9.06 1.43 10.79
N GLY A 57 -9.96 1.12 9.86
CA GLY A 57 -10.81 -0.06 9.91
C GLY A 57 -10.00 -1.36 9.91
N CYS A 58 -9.08 -1.52 8.99
CA CYS A 58 -8.20 -2.69 8.91
C CYS A 58 -7.31 -2.81 10.14
N THR A 59 -6.71 -1.72 10.60
CA THR A 59 -5.82 -1.73 11.76
C THR A 59 -6.56 -2.00 13.07
N SER A 60 -7.77 -1.46 13.22
CA SER A 60 -8.63 -1.70 14.37
C SER A 60 -9.05 -3.18 14.47
N LEU A 61 -9.51 -3.75 13.35
CA LEU A 61 -9.89 -5.16 13.29
C LEU A 61 -8.68 -6.07 13.58
N GLY A 62 -7.53 -5.82 12.95
CA GLY A 62 -6.30 -6.55 13.22
C GLY A 62 -5.86 -6.43 14.68
N THR A 63 -5.98 -5.24 15.28
CA THR A 63 -5.69 -5.02 16.71
C THR A 63 -6.61 -5.83 17.60
N TYR A 64 -7.89 -5.92 17.28
CA TYR A 64 -8.84 -6.75 18.02
C TYR A 64 -8.47 -8.23 17.93
N ILE A 65 -8.18 -8.74 16.73
CA ILE A 65 -7.75 -10.13 16.52
C ILE A 65 -6.48 -10.42 17.35
N TYR A 66 -5.46 -9.58 17.22
CA TYR A 66 -4.20 -9.75 17.94
C TYR A 66 -4.39 -9.80 19.47
N LYS A 67 -5.14 -8.84 20.02
CA LYS A 67 -5.37 -8.74 21.48
C LYS A 67 -6.26 -9.85 22.03
N ARG A 68 -7.15 -10.44 21.23
CA ARG A 68 -8.13 -11.42 21.68
C ARG A 68 -7.77 -12.86 21.34
N LEU A 69 -7.16 -13.08 20.20
CA LEU A 69 -6.91 -14.41 19.65
C LEU A 69 -5.41 -14.72 19.50
N GLY A 70 -4.55 -13.72 19.68
CA GLY A 70 -3.10 -13.88 19.60
C GLY A 70 -2.51 -13.63 18.22
N GLU A 71 -1.20 -13.78 18.15
CA GLU A 71 -0.41 -13.48 16.95
C GLU A 71 -0.70 -14.45 15.82
N ASP A 72 -0.78 -15.74 16.09
CA ASP A 72 -1.03 -16.77 15.07
C ASP A 72 -2.35 -16.54 14.32
N ALA A 73 -3.42 -16.23 15.06
CA ALA A 73 -4.72 -15.92 14.48
C ALA A 73 -4.69 -14.62 13.62
N LEU A 74 -3.92 -13.61 14.05
CA LEU A 74 -3.71 -12.41 13.25
C LEU A 74 -3.01 -12.74 11.94
N LEU A 75 -1.95 -13.56 12.02
CA LEU A 75 -1.14 -13.94 10.86
C LEU A 75 -1.96 -14.73 9.84
N GLU A 76 -2.73 -15.70 10.31
CA GLU A 76 -3.65 -16.47 9.47
C GLU A 76 -4.67 -15.54 8.78
N ALA A 77 -5.31 -14.66 9.55
CA ALA A 77 -6.30 -13.71 9.02
C ALA A 77 -5.70 -12.75 7.98
N MET A 78 -4.53 -12.19 8.26
CA MET A 78 -3.85 -11.27 7.33
C MET A 78 -3.35 -12.00 6.08
N THR A 79 -2.77 -13.18 6.21
CA THR A 79 -2.31 -13.97 5.06
C THR A 79 -3.48 -14.32 4.15
N GLY A 80 -4.59 -14.77 4.74
CA GLY A 80 -5.82 -15.07 3.98
C GLY A 80 -6.40 -13.85 3.27
N ALA A 81 -6.52 -12.72 3.98
CA ALA A 81 -7.03 -11.49 3.40
C ALA A 81 -6.13 -10.90 2.29
N LEU A 82 -4.82 -10.98 2.47
CA LEU A 82 -3.85 -10.41 1.53
C LEU A 82 -3.57 -11.34 0.34
N ARG A 83 -3.91 -12.61 0.42
CA ARG A 83 -3.66 -13.57 -0.67
C ARG A 83 -4.32 -13.14 -1.98
N TYR A 84 -5.61 -12.83 -1.94
CA TYR A 84 -6.33 -12.37 -3.13
C TYR A 84 -5.73 -11.09 -3.72
N PHE A 85 -5.37 -10.14 -2.86
CA PHE A 85 -4.71 -8.90 -3.29
C PHE A 85 -3.35 -9.19 -3.95
N THR A 86 -2.55 -10.08 -3.36
CA THR A 86 -1.24 -10.44 -3.91
C THR A 86 -1.37 -11.17 -5.24
N ASP A 87 -2.30 -12.10 -5.38
CA ASP A 87 -2.55 -12.81 -6.64
C ASP A 87 -2.94 -11.83 -7.76
N LEU A 88 -3.78 -10.83 -7.44
CA LEU A 88 -4.14 -9.77 -8.37
C LEU A 88 -2.93 -8.90 -8.74
N ALA A 89 -2.15 -8.47 -7.75
CA ALA A 89 -0.96 -7.62 -7.96
C ALA A 89 0.12 -8.34 -8.80
N VAL A 90 0.35 -9.62 -8.55
CA VAL A 90 1.28 -10.46 -9.34
C VAL A 90 0.77 -10.61 -10.78
N THR A 91 -0.53 -10.84 -10.96
CA THR A 91 -1.14 -10.95 -12.29
C THR A 91 -1.04 -9.63 -13.06
N LEU A 92 -1.37 -8.51 -12.41
CA LEU A 92 -1.27 -7.18 -13.02
C LEU A 92 0.16 -6.85 -13.43
N ARG A 93 1.12 -7.10 -12.55
CA ARG A 93 2.54 -6.93 -12.88
C ARG A 93 2.91 -7.73 -14.12
N LYS A 94 2.60 -9.03 -14.14
CA LYS A 94 2.90 -9.89 -15.29
C LYS A 94 2.25 -9.35 -16.56
N THR A 95 0.99 -8.95 -16.51
CA THR A 95 0.28 -8.39 -17.66
C THR A 95 0.97 -7.14 -18.20
N VAL A 96 1.36 -6.22 -17.33
CA VAL A 96 2.03 -4.96 -17.72
C VAL A 96 3.42 -5.23 -18.29
N THR A 97 4.21 -6.10 -17.66
CA THR A 97 5.55 -6.43 -18.14
C THR A 97 5.52 -7.18 -19.48
N ASP A 98 4.59 -8.12 -19.65
CA ASP A 98 4.44 -8.87 -20.90
C ASP A 98 3.96 -7.96 -22.05
N ALA A 99 2.99 -7.06 -21.76
CA ALA A 99 2.50 -6.09 -22.75
C ALA A 99 3.58 -5.12 -23.24
N ALA A 100 4.56 -4.80 -22.38
CA ALA A 100 5.72 -3.98 -22.72
C ALA A 100 6.85 -4.76 -23.41
N GLY A 101 6.69 -6.09 -23.65
CA GLY A 101 7.69 -6.92 -24.30
C GLY A 101 8.70 -7.59 -23.37
N GLY A 102 8.51 -7.51 -22.06
CA GLY A 102 9.41 -8.10 -21.07
C GLY A 102 10.76 -7.37 -20.95
N GLY A 103 11.72 -8.00 -20.26
CA GLY A 103 13.07 -7.46 -20.11
C GLY A 103 13.10 -6.06 -19.52
N GLU A 104 13.95 -5.20 -20.05
CA GLU A 104 14.12 -3.81 -19.56
C GLU A 104 12.86 -2.97 -19.75
N GLU A 105 12.18 -3.07 -20.87
CA GLU A 105 10.94 -2.32 -21.12
C GLU A 105 9.82 -2.79 -20.21
N GLY A 106 9.73 -4.09 -19.93
CA GLY A 106 8.80 -4.62 -18.94
C GLY A 106 9.08 -4.11 -17.52
N LEU A 107 10.35 -3.99 -17.15
CA LEU A 107 10.74 -3.41 -15.86
C LEU A 107 10.38 -1.93 -15.77
N LYS A 108 10.63 -1.13 -16.81
CA LYS A 108 10.23 0.29 -16.87
C LYS A 108 8.72 0.44 -16.67
N ALA A 109 7.92 -0.31 -17.42
CA ALA A 109 6.47 -0.29 -17.29
C ALA A 109 6.00 -0.69 -15.87
N TYR A 110 6.68 -1.65 -15.23
CA TYR A 110 6.40 -2.02 -13.85
C TYR A 110 6.73 -0.88 -12.86
N ILE A 111 7.86 -0.19 -13.02
CA ILE A 111 8.23 0.93 -12.15
C ILE A 111 7.24 2.10 -12.30
N GLU A 112 6.77 2.39 -13.52
CA GLU A 112 5.73 3.39 -13.77
C GLU A 112 4.41 3.01 -13.08
N LEU A 113 4.00 1.74 -13.17
CA LEU A 113 2.83 1.22 -12.44
C LEU A 113 2.99 1.40 -10.92
N MET A 114 4.19 1.17 -10.38
CA MET A 114 4.46 1.39 -8.96
C MET A 114 4.37 2.87 -8.58
N ALA A 115 4.85 3.77 -9.43
CA ALA A 115 4.70 5.20 -9.22
C ALA A 115 3.23 5.62 -9.14
N ASP A 116 2.37 5.08 -10.01
CA ASP A 116 0.93 5.34 -9.98
C ASP A 116 0.27 4.81 -8.71
N LEU A 117 0.65 3.61 -8.27
CA LEU A 117 0.19 3.04 -7.00
C LEU A 117 0.54 3.96 -5.81
N TRP A 118 1.78 4.46 -5.75
CA TRP A 118 2.21 5.35 -4.68
C TRP A 118 1.54 6.72 -4.71
N ARG A 119 1.24 7.26 -5.89
CA ARG A 119 0.39 8.48 -6.02
C ARG A 119 -0.97 8.30 -5.37
N GLY A 120 -1.56 7.11 -5.52
CA GLY A 120 -2.83 6.75 -4.88
C GLY A 120 -2.78 6.60 -3.36
N HIS A 121 -1.60 6.36 -2.78
CA HIS A 121 -1.43 6.19 -1.31
C HIS A 121 -1.29 7.51 -0.53
N PHE A 122 -1.28 8.66 -1.18
CA PHE A 122 -1.18 9.99 -0.56
C PHE A 122 0.05 10.22 0.33
N GLY A 123 1.05 9.37 0.26
CA GLY A 123 2.33 9.53 0.93
C GLY A 123 3.25 10.52 0.21
N ARG A 124 4.33 10.90 0.87
CA ARG A 124 5.46 11.55 0.21
C ARG A 124 6.52 10.49 -0.05
N TRP A 125 7.11 10.53 -1.23
CA TRP A 125 8.12 9.58 -1.61
C TRP A 125 9.07 10.15 -2.66
N THR A 126 10.27 9.60 -2.70
CA THR A 126 11.25 9.82 -3.77
C THR A 126 11.61 8.49 -4.39
N ILE A 127 12.05 8.53 -5.64
CA ILE A 127 12.61 7.39 -6.34
C ILE A 127 14.00 7.77 -6.83
N GLU A 128 14.95 6.87 -6.65
CA GLU A 128 16.30 6.97 -7.14
C GLU A 128 16.64 5.68 -7.89
N GLU A 129 17.50 5.78 -8.89
CA GLU A 129 17.94 4.66 -9.70
C GLU A 129 19.45 4.57 -9.68
N ASP A 130 19.99 3.39 -9.45
CA ASP A 130 21.39 3.05 -9.65
C ASP A 130 21.55 1.88 -10.65
N ASP A 131 22.77 1.38 -10.81
CA ASP A 131 23.04 0.29 -11.76
C ASP A 131 22.30 -1.01 -11.41
N GLU A 132 21.97 -1.24 -10.13
CA GLU A 132 21.42 -2.50 -9.64
C GLU A 132 19.92 -2.44 -9.35
N LYS A 133 19.39 -1.28 -8.90
CA LYS A 133 18.05 -1.20 -8.33
C LYS A 133 17.44 0.19 -8.39
N PHE A 134 16.13 0.22 -8.15
CA PHE A 134 15.37 1.42 -7.78
C PHE A 134 15.20 1.47 -6.26
N THR A 135 15.46 2.64 -5.68
CA THR A 135 15.26 2.93 -4.25
C THR A 135 14.06 3.84 -4.08
N PHE A 136 13.06 3.36 -3.35
CA PHE A 136 11.89 4.16 -2.96
C PHE A 136 12.02 4.55 -1.49
N THR A 137 12.01 5.85 -1.22
CA THR A 137 12.04 6.39 0.15
C THR A 137 10.73 7.11 0.43
N HIS A 138 9.99 6.61 1.41
CA HIS A 138 8.72 7.19 1.86
C HIS A 138 8.91 8.01 3.14
N ASP A 139 8.37 9.26 3.15
CA ASP A 139 8.58 10.23 4.23
C ASP A 139 7.34 11.13 4.46
N PRO A 140 6.35 10.66 5.21
CA PRO A 140 6.06 9.28 5.59
C PRO A 140 5.45 8.46 4.45
N CYS A 141 5.39 7.14 4.60
CA CYS A 141 4.55 6.34 3.73
C CYS A 141 3.08 6.68 3.99
N GLY A 142 2.26 6.62 2.92
CA GLY A 142 0.87 7.06 2.97
C GLY A 142 -0.06 6.18 3.82
N SER A 143 0.42 5.04 4.31
CA SER A 143 -0.35 4.08 5.10
C SER A 143 0.21 3.90 6.51
N GLY A 144 1.08 2.93 6.77
CA GLY A 144 1.60 2.65 8.11
C GLY A 144 2.31 3.85 8.75
N GLY A 145 3.16 4.56 7.99
CA GLY A 145 3.83 5.79 8.46
C GLY A 145 2.84 6.91 8.78
N ARG A 146 1.80 7.07 7.95
CA ARG A 146 0.73 8.03 8.22
C ARG A 146 -0.01 7.73 9.53
N LEU A 147 -0.32 6.47 9.83
CA LEU A 147 -0.92 6.08 11.11
C LEU A 147 0.02 6.38 12.30
N VAL A 148 1.33 6.21 12.13
CA VAL A 148 2.31 6.57 13.15
C VAL A 148 2.35 8.08 13.36
N ASP A 149 2.41 8.87 12.30
CA ASP A 149 2.40 10.34 12.36
C ASP A 149 1.12 10.90 12.99
N MET A 150 -0.01 10.22 12.82
CA MET A 150 -1.29 10.56 13.45
C MET A 150 -1.37 10.16 14.93
N GLY A 151 -0.35 9.50 15.49
CA GLY A 151 -0.35 9.00 16.87
C GLY A 151 -1.28 7.81 17.12
N ALA A 152 -1.66 7.07 16.07
CA ALA A 152 -2.64 5.99 16.16
C ALA A 152 -2.16 4.78 16.99
N TYR A 153 -0.87 4.71 17.32
CA TYR A 153 -0.27 3.67 18.15
C TYR A 153 0.00 4.12 19.59
N GLU A 154 -0.59 5.24 20.01
CA GLU A 154 -0.40 5.85 21.33
C GLU A 154 -1.74 6.08 22.03
N GLY A 155 -1.68 6.19 23.37
CA GLY A 155 -2.87 6.50 24.19
C GLY A 155 -3.82 5.32 24.43
N PRO A 156 -5.00 5.58 25.00
CA PRO A 156 -5.94 4.56 25.48
C PRO A 156 -6.60 3.74 24.36
N TYR A 157 -6.67 4.26 23.16
CA TYR A 157 -7.24 3.60 21.98
C TYR A 157 -6.17 3.14 20.98
N ALA A 158 -4.91 3.06 21.43
CA ALA A 158 -3.78 2.68 20.60
C ALA A 158 -3.98 1.34 19.89
N TYR A 159 -3.65 1.34 18.62
CA TYR A 159 -3.51 0.12 17.85
C TYR A 159 -2.35 -0.74 18.37
N ALA A 160 -2.39 -2.02 18.08
CA ALA A 160 -1.35 -2.93 18.49
C ALA A 160 -0.04 -2.68 17.72
N LYS A 161 1.07 -2.87 18.45
CA LYS A 161 2.40 -3.13 17.89
C LYS A 161 2.72 -4.59 18.12
N ILE A 162 3.27 -5.27 17.14
CA ILE A 162 3.65 -6.69 17.24
C ILE A 162 4.93 -6.77 18.03
N LYS A 163 4.85 -7.44 19.18
CA LYS A 163 5.93 -7.46 20.16
C LYS A 163 7.06 -8.41 19.81
N ASN A 164 6.74 -9.50 19.14
CA ASN A 164 7.70 -10.54 18.83
C ASN A 164 8.33 -10.31 17.44
N ALA A 165 9.64 -10.52 17.38
CA ALA A 165 10.34 -10.59 16.12
C ALA A 165 9.91 -11.87 15.36
N SER A 166 9.50 -11.71 14.12
CA SER A 166 9.06 -12.81 13.25
C SER A 166 9.37 -12.51 11.79
N PRO A 167 9.25 -13.46 10.86
CA PRO A 167 9.38 -13.19 9.44
C PRO A 167 8.47 -12.06 8.94
N MET A 168 7.26 -11.94 9.48
CA MET A 168 6.29 -10.91 9.08
C MET A 168 6.58 -9.53 9.66
N THR A 169 7.55 -9.45 10.55
CA THR A 169 8.08 -8.19 11.09
C THR A 169 9.52 -7.92 10.65
N TRP A 170 10.02 -8.62 9.61
CA TRP A 170 11.41 -8.57 9.14
C TRP A 170 12.43 -8.88 10.26
N GLY A 171 12.05 -9.70 11.23
CA GLY A 171 12.88 -10.02 12.40
C GLY A 171 12.95 -8.89 13.43
N GLU A 172 12.09 -7.88 13.37
CA GLU A 172 12.03 -6.77 14.31
C GLU A 172 10.91 -6.92 15.34
N ALA A 173 11.13 -6.35 16.54
CA ALA A 173 10.12 -6.21 17.57
C ALA A 173 9.44 -4.84 17.51
N ASP A 174 8.26 -4.72 18.15
CA ASP A 174 7.48 -3.50 18.28
C ASP A 174 7.06 -2.89 16.94
N VAL A 175 6.79 -3.73 15.95
CA VAL A 175 6.35 -3.31 14.63
C VAL A 175 4.89 -2.86 14.65
N PRO A 176 4.55 -1.66 14.14
CA PRO A 176 3.16 -1.23 13.96
C PRO A 176 2.35 -2.27 13.17
N LEU A 177 1.22 -2.71 13.70
CA LEU A 177 0.44 -3.83 13.14
C LEU A 177 0.15 -3.65 11.65
N TYR A 178 -0.20 -2.45 11.22
CA TYR A 178 -0.52 -2.22 9.82
C TYR A 178 0.67 -2.53 8.89
N CYS A 179 1.92 -2.35 9.35
CA CYS A 179 3.11 -2.58 8.52
C CYS A 179 3.32 -4.04 8.14
N LEU A 180 2.72 -5.00 8.87
CA LEU A 180 2.79 -6.43 8.52
C LEU A 180 2.33 -6.72 7.08
N HIS A 181 1.37 -5.93 6.55
CA HIS A 181 0.88 -6.15 5.20
C HIS A 181 1.99 -6.02 4.15
N CYS A 182 2.99 -5.15 4.38
CA CYS A 182 4.11 -4.98 3.45
C CYS A 182 4.98 -6.24 3.39
N ALA A 183 5.38 -6.82 4.54
CA ALA A 183 6.13 -8.07 4.57
C ALA A 183 5.34 -9.21 3.90
N ILE A 184 4.05 -9.32 4.21
CA ILE A 184 3.21 -10.40 3.72
C ILE A 184 2.92 -10.24 2.22
N ALA A 185 2.36 -9.10 1.81
CA ALA A 185 1.87 -8.90 0.44
C ALA A 185 2.96 -8.57 -0.59
N ASN A 186 4.05 -7.92 -0.15
CA ASN A 186 5.07 -7.45 -1.07
C ASN A 186 6.30 -8.36 -1.15
N GLU A 187 6.52 -9.22 -0.15
CA GLU A 187 7.70 -10.08 -0.08
C GLU A 187 7.34 -11.56 0.07
N ILE A 188 6.65 -11.96 1.13
CA ILE A 188 6.41 -13.38 1.45
C ILE A 188 5.47 -14.04 0.43
N LEU A 189 4.26 -13.49 0.26
CA LEU A 189 3.28 -14.07 -0.66
C LEU A 189 3.72 -14.08 -2.13
N PRO A 190 4.33 -13.02 -2.68
CA PRO A 190 4.84 -13.07 -4.05
C PRO A 190 5.82 -14.21 -4.29
N LEU A 191 6.69 -14.51 -3.32
CA LEU A 191 7.62 -15.64 -3.42
C LEU A 191 6.91 -16.98 -3.39
N THR A 192 5.83 -17.11 -2.59
CA THR A 192 5.04 -18.36 -2.52
C THR A 192 4.15 -18.56 -3.74
N VAL A 193 3.73 -17.50 -4.43
CA VAL A 193 2.86 -17.55 -5.62
C VAL A 193 3.65 -17.73 -6.90
N SER A 194 4.74 -16.98 -7.06
CA SER A 194 5.49 -16.88 -8.33
C SER A 194 6.81 -17.63 -8.30
N GLY A 195 7.22 -18.16 -7.15
CA GLY A 195 8.44 -18.92 -7.00
C GLY A 195 9.73 -18.10 -7.02
N GLU A 196 10.84 -18.81 -7.18
CA GLU A 196 12.19 -18.22 -7.26
C GLU A 196 12.33 -17.31 -8.48
N GLY A 197 12.99 -16.16 -8.29
CA GLY A 197 13.17 -15.16 -9.35
C GLY A 197 12.03 -14.16 -9.48
N SER A 198 11.03 -14.24 -8.60
CA SER A 198 9.98 -13.20 -8.55
C SER A 198 10.54 -11.85 -8.18
N GLN A 199 10.08 -10.83 -8.88
CA GLN A 199 10.32 -9.46 -8.47
C GLN A 199 9.55 -9.20 -7.17
N ILE A 200 10.26 -8.85 -6.11
CA ILE A 200 9.69 -8.44 -4.81
C ILE A 200 10.20 -7.06 -4.41
N TRP A 201 9.48 -6.41 -3.53
CA TRP A 201 9.96 -5.20 -2.88
C TRP A 201 10.69 -5.61 -1.62
N VAL A 202 11.98 -5.37 -1.56
CA VAL A 202 12.74 -5.69 -0.36
C VAL A 202 12.86 -4.46 0.53
N HIS A 203 12.33 -4.53 1.73
CA HIS A 203 12.38 -3.42 2.68
C HIS A 203 13.72 -3.41 3.41
N ASP A 204 14.45 -2.31 3.24
CA ASP A 204 15.72 -2.07 3.97
C ASP A 204 15.44 -1.49 5.34
N THR A 205 14.68 -0.39 5.38
CA THR A 205 14.18 0.22 6.61
C THR A 205 12.66 0.10 6.61
N PRO A 206 12.12 -0.99 7.19
CA PRO A 206 10.76 -1.40 6.86
C PRO A 206 9.68 -0.58 7.54
N CYS A 207 9.84 -0.17 8.79
CA CYS A 207 8.71 0.34 9.53
C CYS A 207 9.02 1.64 10.24
N PRO A 208 8.27 2.70 9.97
CA PRO A 208 8.27 3.86 10.86
C PRO A 208 7.71 3.44 12.22
N LYS A 209 8.49 3.63 13.29
CA LYS A 209 8.12 3.34 14.68
C LYS A 209 7.72 4.59 15.44
N LYS A 210 8.13 5.75 14.97
CA LYS A 210 7.82 7.10 15.48
C LYS A 210 7.63 8.09 14.34
N PRO A 211 6.95 9.22 14.59
CA PRO A 211 6.83 10.30 13.61
C PRO A 211 8.18 10.74 13.03
N GLY A 212 8.23 10.90 11.71
CA GLY A 212 9.43 11.28 10.98
C GLY A 212 10.35 10.13 10.58
N ASP A 213 10.09 8.91 11.01
CA ASP A 213 10.81 7.74 10.49
C ASP A 213 10.44 7.48 9.03
N LYS A 214 11.44 7.11 8.23
CA LYS A 214 11.25 6.79 6.82
C LYS A 214 11.06 5.29 6.61
N CYS A 215 10.36 4.94 5.55
CA CYS A 215 10.29 3.58 5.05
C CYS A 215 11.04 3.51 3.73
N VAL A 216 12.03 2.64 3.62
CA VAL A 216 12.86 2.47 2.43
C VAL A 216 12.72 1.05 1.90
N HIS A 217 12.41 0.92 0.61
CA HIS A 217 12.41 -0.36 -0.06
C HIS A 217 13.08 -0.27 -1.44
N PHE A 218 13.53 -1.42 -1.92
CA PHE A 218 14.22 -1.57 -3.19
C PHE A 218 13.43 -2.46 -4.15
N ILE A 219 13.53 -2.15 -5.43
CA ILE A 219 13.16 -3.04 -6.53
C ILE A 219 14.43 -3.26 -7.35
N TYR A 220 14.99 -4.46 -7.28
CA TYR A 220 16.21 -4.82 -8.02
C TYR A 220 15.90 -5.01 -9.50
N LYS A 221 16.79 -4.54 -10.39
CA LYS A 221 16.67 -4.70 -11.83
C LYS A 221 16.72 -6.18 -12.25
N ASP A 222 17.60 -6.96 -11.62
CA ASP A 222 17.62 -8.41 -11.67
C ASP A 222 17.32 -9.00 -10.29
N PRO A 223 16.23 -9.76 -10.10
CA PRO A 223 15.91 -10.39 -8.81
C PRO A 223 17.01 -11.29 -8.25
N LYS A 224 17.93 -11.80 -9.11
CA LYS A 224 19.08 -12.60 -8.68
C LYS A 224 20.11 -11.79 -7.89
N MET A 225 20.11 -10.48 -8.05
CA MET A 225 21.00 -9.57 -7.34
C MET A 225 20.49 -9.21 -5.93
N ILE A 226 19.27 -9.60 -5.56
CA ILE A 226 18.74 -9.37 -4.23
C ILE A 226 19.60 -10.10 -3.20
N PRO A 227 20.26 -9.40 -2.23
CA PRO A 227 21.09 -10.02 -1.22
C PRO A 227 20.32 -11.00 -0.33
N ASP A 228 20.96 -12.10 0.05
CA ASP A 228 20.33 -13.17 0.85
C ASP A 228 19.75 -12.68 2.19
N ARG A 229 20.35 -11.67 2.81
CA ARG A 229 19.85 -11.04 4.06
C ARG A 229 18.38 -10.63 4.00
N PHE A 230 17.87 -10.22 2.83
CA PHE A 230 16.46 -9.81 2.68
C PHE A 230 15.52 -11.01 2.71
N TYR A 231 15.95 -12.12 2.17
CA TYR A 231 15.18 -13.36 2.23
C TYR A 231 15.22 -13.99 3.62
N GLU A 232 16.38 -13.90 4.28
CA GLU A 232 16.55 -14.38 5.66
C GLU A 232 15.63 -13.64 6.64
N LYS A 233 15.53 -12.32 6.51
CA LYS A 233 14.63 -11.48 7.33
C LYS A 233 13.18 -11.95 7.31
N ILE A 234 12.69 -12.44 6.17
CA ILE A 234 11.32 -12.92 5.98
C ILE A 234 11.19 -14.44 6.08
N GLY A 235 12.20 -15.12 6.59
CA GLY A 235 12.17 -16.56 6.85
C GLY A 235 12.18 -17.46 5.59
N VAL A 236 12.59 -16.93 4.44
CA VAL A 236 12.66 -17.65 3.16
C VAL A 236 14.10 -17.71 2.67
N PRO A 237 15.01 -18.48 3.31
CA PRO A 237 16.40 -18.58 2.88
C PRO A 237 16.53 -19.21 1.50
N ARG A 238 17.57 -18.83 0.76
CA ARG A 238 17.81 -19.23 -0.64
C ARG A 238 17.77 -20.75 -0.86
N THR A 239 18.19 -21.52 0.12
CA THR A 239 18.15 -22.99 0.10
C THR A 239 16.74 -23.58 0.14
N LYS A 240 15.80 -22.93 0.84
CA LYS A 240 14.38 -23.34 0.87
C LYS A 240 13.64 -23.00 -0.42
N ARG A 241 14.02 -21.91 -1.09
CA ARG A 241 13.40 -21.50 -2.36
C ARG A 241 13.54 -22.52 -3.49
N ARG A 242 14.62 -23.32 -3.47
CA ARG A 242 14.85 -24.39 -4.45
C ARG A 242 14.03 -25.66 -4.21
N MET A 243 13.49 -25.83 -3.00
CA MET A 243 12.83 -27.07 -2.60
C MET A 243 11.29 -27.00 -2.63
N GLU A 244 10.69 -25.83 -2.64
CA GLU A 244 9.22 -25.68 -2.56
C GLU A 244 8.56 -25.34 -3.92
N VAL A 245 9.31 -25.40 -5.02
CA VAL A 245 8.83 -25.12 -6.39
C VAL A 245 8.60 -26.40 -7.19
N PHE A 246 8.54 -27.57 -6.53
CA PHE A 246 8.22 -28.85 -7.15
C PHE A 246 6.97 -29.47 -6.56
#